data_6e34d9978f905679ead771847da14251
#
_entry.id   6e34d9978f905679ead771847da14251
#
_cell.length_a   1.000
_cell.length_b   1.000
_cell.length_c   1.000
_cell.angle_alpha   90.00
_cell.angle_beta   90.00
_cell.angle_gamma   90.00
#
_symmetry.space_group_name_H-M   'P 1'
#
loop_
_entity.id
_entity.type
_entity.pdbx_description
1 polymer ?
#
loop_
_entity_poly.entity_id
_entity_poly.type
_entity_poly.pdbx_seq_one_letter_code
_entity_poly.pdbx_strand_id
1 'polypeptide(L)' 'MDCAETIRILLVKSGNKSVSWLADQLGTTRQNLSRKMKQNYFTVDELEEIARILGCTMTVKFTRDGIRLV' A
#
# COMPACT_ATOMS: atom_id res chain seq x y z
N MET A 1 1.72 -1.63 -12.59
CA MET A 1 1.52 -2.50 -11.41
C MET A 1 0.43 -1.91 -10.55
N ASP A 2 -0.43 -2.77 -10.06
CA ASP A 2 -1.51 -2.39 -9.17
C ASP A 2 -0.99 -2.24 -7.73
N CYS A 3 -1.21 -1.09 -7.11
CA CYS A 3 -0.79 -0.84 -5.73
C CYS A 3 -1.44 -1.83 -4.76
N ALA A 4 -2.71 -2.17 -4.98
CA ALA A 4 -3.41 -3.13 -4.13
C ALA A 4 -2.75 -4.51 -4.17
N GLU A 5 -2.34 -4.97 -5.34
CA GLU A 5 -1.66 -6.25 -5.48
C GLU A 5 -0.32 -6.23 -4.76
N THR A 6 0.45 -5.16 -4.94
CA THR A 6 1.73 -4.99 -4.25
C THR A 6 1.54 -5.01 -2.73
N ILE A 7 0.55 -4.30 -2.22
CA ILE A 7 0.25 -4.26 -0.79
C ILE A 7 -0.12 -5.65 -0.28
N ARG A 8 -0.95 -6.40 -1.00
CA ARG A 8 -1.32 -7.76 -0.62
C ARG A 8 -0.12 -8.68 -0.53
N ILE A 9 0.78 -8.61 -1.51
CA ILE A 9 2.00 -9.40 -1.52
C ILE A 9 2.86 -9.07 -0.31
N LEU A 10 3.02 -7.79 0.01
CA LEU A 10 3.81 -7.36 1.16
C LEU A 10 3.18 -7.78 2.48
N LEU A 11 1.86 -7.77 2.58
CA LEU A 11 1.16 -8.24 3.77
C LEU A 11 1.41 -9.73 4.01
N VAL A 12 1.40 -10.54 2.96
CA VAL A 12 1.73 -11.96 3.06
C VAL A 12 3.16 -12.14 3.52
N LYS A 13 4.10 -11.43 2.93
CA LYS A 13 5.52 -11.52 3.28
C LYS A 13 5.82 -11.00 4.68
N SER A 14 4.98 -10.16 5.23
CA SER A 14 5.13 -9.60 6.57
C SER A 14 4.52 -10.48 7.66
N GLY A 15 4.23 -11.74 7.37
CA GLY A 15 3.66 -12.69 8.32
C GLY A 15 2.17 -12.88 8.15
N ASN A 16 1.67 -12.84 6.92
CA ASN A 16 0.26 -13.00 6.60
C ASN A 16 -0.63 -12.01 7.34
N LYS A 17 -0.23 -10.75 7.35
CA LYS A 17 -1.03 -9.69 7.97
C LYS A 17 -2.27 -9.40 7.14
N SER A 18 -3.35 -9.01 7.82
CA SER A 18 -4.61 -8.69 7.15
C SER A 18 -4.68 -7.22 6.75
N VAL A 19 -5.62 -6.91 5.84
CA VAL A 19 -5.93 -5.51 5.49
C VAL A 19 -6.43 -4.75 6.72
N SER A 20 -7.20 -5.41 7.60
CA SER A 20 -7.66 -4.81 8.85
C SER A 20 -6.49 -4.42 9.75
N TRP A 21 -5.48 -5.28 9.84
CA TRP A 21 -4.29 -4.98 10.62
C TRP A 21 -3.58 -3.73 10.07
N LEU A 22 -3.42 -3.66 8.74
CA LEU A 22 -2.77 -2.51 8.11
C LEU A 22 -3.58 -1.24 8.33
N ALA A 23 -4.90 -1.31 8.22
CA ALA A 23 -5.77 -0.17 8.48
C ALA A 23 -5.60 0.36 9.91
N ASP A 24 -5.51 -0.53 10.89
CA ASP A 24 -5.25 -0.15 12.27
C ASP A 24 -3.91 0.57 12.42
N GLN A 25 -2.88 0.08 11.76
CA GLN A 25 -1.56 0.71 11.80
C GLN A 25 -1.58 2.11 11.17
N LEU A 26 -2.40 2.30 10.17
CA LEU A 26 -2.53 3.58 9.47
C LEU A 26 -3.48 4.55 10.16
N GLY A 27 -4.19 4.10 11.20
CA GLY A 27 -5.17 4.93 11.88
C GLY A 27 -6.44 5.18 11.07
N THR A 28 -6.81 4.23 10.22
CA THR A 28 -8.00 4.32 9.39
C THR A 28 -8.85 3.06 9.54
N THR A 29 -9.97 2.97 8.81
CA THR A 29 -10.84 1.81 8.84
C THR A 29 -10.48 0.85 7.72
N ARG A 30 -10.79 -0.45 7.92
CA ARG A 30 -10.62 -1.45 6.88
C ARG A 30 -11.40 -1.09 5.61
N GLN A 31 -12.61 -0.56 5.78
CA GLN A 31 -13.46 -0.15 4.65
C GLN A 31 -12.80 0.96 3.83
N ASN A 32 -12.24 1.95 4.51
CA ASN A 32 -11.55 3.06 3.86
C ASN A 32 -10.33 2.57 3.08
N LEU A 33 -9.52 1.73 3.69
CA LEU A 33 -8.33 1.18 3.05
C LEU A 33 -8.72 0.28 1.87
N SER A 34 -9.71 -0.60 2.05
CA SER A 34 -10.19 -1.48 0.97
C SER A 34 -10.69 -0.68 -0.22
N ARG A 35 -11.39 0.43 0.03
CA ARG A 35 -11.86 1.30 -1.04
C ARG A 35 -10.70 1.91 -1.82
N LYS A 36 -9.68 2.40 -1.13
CA LYS A 36 -8.47 2.95 -1.76
C LYS A 36 -7.75 1.90 -2.59
N MET A 37 -7.64 0.70 -2.07
CA MET A 37 -7.02 -0.41 -2.79
C MET A 37 -7.81 -0.76 -4.05
N LYS A 38 -9.13 -0.80 -3.95
CA LYS A 38 -10.00 -1.10 -5.08
C LYS A 38 -9.93 -0.03 -6.16
N GLN A 39 -9.84 1.23 -5.77
CA GLN A 39 -9.74 2.36 -6.67
C GLN A 39 -8.30 2.60 -7.16
N ASN A 40 -7.35 1.91 -6.56
CA ASN A 40 -5.93 2.12 -6.80
C ASN A 40 -5.52 3.59 -6.60
N TYR A 41 -6.05 4.19 -5.54
CA TYR A 41 -5.90 5.62 -5.25
C TYR A 41 -5.13 5.82 -3.96
N PHE A 42 -3.84 6.12 -4.10
CA PHE A 42 -2.97 6.42 -2.96
C PHE A 42 -2.10 7.63 -3.29
N THR A 43 -1.86 8.46 -2.28
CA THR A 43 -0.83 9.49 -2.39
C THR A 43 0.54 8.87 -2.15
N VAL A 44 1.59 9.58 -2.57
CA VAL A 44 2.96 9.12 -2.32
C VAL A 44 3.20 9.02 -0.81
N ASP A 45 2.71 9.98 -0.02
CA ASP A 45 2.85 9.96 1.43
C ASP A 45 2.19 8.73 2.05
N GLU A 46 1.02 8.35 1.57
CA GLU A 46 0.33 7.15 2.04
C GLU A 46 1.12 5.89 1.71
N LEU A 47 1.69 5.82 0.52
CA LEU A 47 2.51 4.68 0.11
C LEU A 47 3.79 4.58 0.93
N GLU A 48 4.42 5.71 1.23
CA GLU A 48 5.59 5.75 2.11
C GLU A 48 5.28 5.25 3.51
N GLU A 49 4.13 5.65 4.06
CA GLU A 49 3.66 5.20 5.36
C GLU A 49 3.45 3.68 5.38
N ILE A 50 2.79 3.16 4.35
CA ILE A 50 2.56 1.71 4.21
C ILE A 50 3.89 0.97 4.12
N ALA A 51 4.83 1.46 3.32
CA ALA A 51 6.14 0.84 3.16
C ALA A 51 6.88 0.79 4.50
N ARG A 52 6.84 1.88 5.26
CA ARG A 52 7.48 1.95 6.58
C ARG A 52 6.87 0.95 7.54
N ILE A 53 5.55 0.85 7.60
CA ILE A 53 4.84 -0.08 8.47
C ILE A 53 5.20 -1.53 8.12
N LEU A 54 5.32 -1.83 6.83
CA LEU A 54 5.65 -3.17 6.34
C LEU A 54 7.16 -3.45 6.32
N GLY A 55 7.98 -2.49 6.76
CA GLY A 55 9.42 -2.67 6.82
C GLY A 55 10.09 -2.72 5.47
N CYS A 56 9.53 -2.04 4.48
CA CYS A 56 10.02 -2.03 3.11
C CYS A 56 10.61 -0.68 2.73
N THR A 57 11.50 -0.70 1.75
CA THR A 57 11.93 0.52 1.07
C THR A 57 11.03 0.71 -0.15
N MET A 58 10.54 1.95 -0.33
CA MET A 58 9.72 2.28 -1.47
C MET A 58 10.50 3.16 -2.44
N THR A 59 10.44 2.80 -3.72
CA THR A 59 10.95 3.65 -4.79
C THR A 59 9.80 3.95 -5.75
N VAL A 60 9.63 5.23 -6.07
CA VAL A 60 8.60 5.69 -7.00
C VAL A 60 9.27 6.25 -8.23
N LYS A 61 8.87 5.75 -9.40
CA LYS A 61 9.34 6.28 -10.68
C LYS A 61 8.23 6.97 -11.41
N PHE A 62 8.53 8.16 -11.93
CA PHE A 62 7.63 8.87 -12.83
C PHE A 62 7.98 8.50 -14.27
N THR A 63 7.00 8.03 -15.01
CA THR A 63 7.15 7.69 -16.42
C THR A 63 6.09 8.44 -17.23
N ARG A 64 6.15 8.32 -18.55
CA ARG A 64 5.09 8.88 -19.39
C ARG A 64 3.72 8.28 -19.08
N ASP A 65 3.70 7.05 -18.58
CA ASP A 65 2.46 6.33 -18.28
C ASP A 65 1.98 6.55 -16.86
N GLY A 66 2.71 7.34 -16.07
CA GLY A 66 2.35 7.65 -14.70
C GLY A 66 3.40 7.27 -13.68
N ILE A 67 2.95 6.98 -12.46
CA ILE A 67 3.81 6.64 -11.34
C ILE A 67 3.86 5.11 -11.20
N ARG A 68 5.06 4.57 -11.06
CA ARG A 68 5.27 3.15 -10.81
C ARG A 68 6.00 2.93 -9.51
N LEU A 69 5.57 1.91 -8.76
CA LEU A 69 6.28 1.43 -7.59
C LEU A 69 7.33 0.40 -8.02
N VAL A 70 8.52 0.53 -7.48
CA VAL A 70 9.64 -0.36 -7.80
C VAL A 70 10.20 -0.97 -6.53
#